data_545d3cd4910fb28f968acd9243abfddf
#
_entry.id   545d3cd4910fb28f968acd9243abfddf
#
_cell.length_a   1.000
_cell.length_b   1.000
_cell.length_c   1.000
_cell.angle_alpha   90.00
_cell.angle_beta   90.00
_cell.angle_gamma   90.00
#
_symmetry.space_group_name_H-M   'P 1'
#
loop_
_entity.id
_entity.type
_entity.pdbx_description
1 polymer ?
#
loop_
_entity_poly.entity_id
_entity_poly.type
_entity_poly.pdbx_seq_one_letter_code
_entity_poly.pdbx_strand_id
1 'polypeptide(L)' 'MTKDEMPVGFAMALAMNPKAMQKFGSLSEEQKQQIIAGTHAVKSRDEMHQYVSNLVSNMQTDTKA' A
#
# COMPACT_ATOMS: atom_id res chain seq x y z
N MET A 1 19.30 2.76 -6.95
CA MET A 1 18.54 2.76 -6.51
C MET A 1 18.19 3.47 -5.45
N THR A 2 17.38 3.92 -5.26
CA THR A 2 17.16 4.72 -4.23
C THR A 2 16.44 4.06 -3.17
N LYS A 3 16.58 4.52 -2.03
CA LYS A 3 15.95 3.91 -1.00
C LYS A 3 14.52 4.19 -1.00
N ASP A 4 14.04 5.13 -1.72
CA ASP A 4 12.65 5.34 -1.72
C ASP A 4 11.98 4.57 -2.76
N GLU A 5 12.64 3.70 -3.47
CA GLU A 5 12.01 2.95 -4.45
C GLU A 5 10.98 2.04 -3.91
N MET A 6 9.83 1.96 -4.52
CA MET A 6 8.75 1.11 -4.11
C MET A 6 9.05 -0.31 -4.54
N PRO A 7 8.79 -1.30 -3.72
CA PRO A 7 8.97 -2.69 -4.12
C PRO A 7 8.07 -3.00 -5.31
N VAL A 8 8.61 -3.79 -6.23
CA VAL A 8 7.87 -4.13 -7.43
C VAL A 8 6.56 -4.83 -7.10
N GLY A 9 6.60 -5.76 -6.15
CA GLY A 9 5.39 -6.48 -5.79
C GLY A 9 4.30 -5.56 -5.27
N PHE A 10 4.70 -4.55 -4.51
CA PHE A 10 3.74 -3.61 -3.97
C PHE A 10 3.16 -2.76 -5.10
N ALA A 11 4.01 -2.32 -6.00
CA ALA A 11 3.54 -1.50 -7.11
C ALA A 11 2.57 -2.28 -7.98
N MET A 12 2.85 -3.55 -8.20
CA MET A 12 1.95 -4.35 -9.01
C MET A 12 0.63 -4.59 -8.31
N ALA A 13 0.68 -4.80 -7.01
CA ALA A 13 -0.56 -5.00 -6.27
C ALA A 13 -1.41 -3.74 -6.30
N LEU A 14 -0.77 -2.59 -6.22
CA LEU A 14 -1.50 -1.34 -6.29
C LEU A 14 -2.13 -1.19 -7.68
N ALA A 15 -1.39 -1.56 -8.70
CA ALA A 15 -1.91 -1.42 -10.05
C ALA A 15 -3.13 -2.28 -10.28
N MET A 16 -3.20 -3.40 -9.57
CA MET A 16 -4.34 -4.28 -9.72
C MET A 16 -5.49 -3.87 -8.83
N ASN A 17 -5.30 -2.88 -7.99
CA ASN A 17 -6.34 -2.44 -7.09
C ASN A 17 -6.47 -0.92 -7.20
N PRO A 18 -7.32 -0.46 -8.11
CA PRO A 18 -7.43 0.99 -8.37
C PRO A 18 -7.78 1.81 -7.14
N LYS A 19 -8.59 1.25 -6.24
CA LYS A 19 -8.94 1.98 -5.06
C LYS A 19 -7.76 2.17 -4.15
N ALA A 20 -6.94 1.15 -4.01
CA ALA A 20 -5.77 1.24 -3.19
C ALA A 20 -4.78 2.22 -3.79
N MET A 21 -4.64 2.19 -5.10
CA MET A 21 -3.74 3.10 -5.78
C MET A 21 -4.15 4.54 -5.52
N GLN A 22 -5.43 4.79 -5.62
CA GLN A 22 -5.93 6.11 -5.38
C GLN A 22 -5.70 6.57 -3.96
N LYS A 23 -5.98 5.70 -3.01
CA LYS A 23 -5.78 6.05 -1.62
C LYS A 23 -4.32 6.30 -1.32
N PHE A 24 -3.47 5.44 -1.85
CA PHE A 24 -2.05 5.60 -1.61
C PHE A 24 -1.57 6.93 -2.18
N GLY A 25 -2.05 7.29 -3.36
CA GLY A 25 -1.63 8.51 -3.99
C GLY A 25 -2.05 9.76 -3.24
N SER A 26 -3.10 9.65 -2.44
CA SER A 26 -3.55 10.81 -1.70
C SER A 26 -2.91 10.94 -0.33
N LEU A 27 -2.05 10.02 0.05
CA LEU A 27 -1.41 10.09 1.34
C LEU A 27 -0.26 11.08 1.34
N SER A 28 0.13 11.50 2.52
CA SER A 28 1.27 12.39 2.62
C SER A 28 2.54 11.58 2.37
N GLU A 29 3.63 12.28 2.11
CA GLU A 29 4.90 11.60 1.88
C GLU A 29 5.28 10.75 3.05
N GLU A 30 5.07 11.26 4.23
CA GLU A 30 5.43 10.53 5.41
C GLU A 30 4.63 9.24 5.52
N GLN A 31 3.34 9.30 5.24
CA GLN A 31 2.52 8.13 5.32
C GLN A 31 2.90 7.12 4.23
N LYS A 32 3.22 7.61 3.06
CA LYS A 32 3.64 6.71 1.99
C LYS A 32 4.91 5.98 2.39
N GLN A 33 5.84 6.68 3.01
CA GLN A 33 7.08 6.06 3.43
C GLN A 33 6.82 4.97 4.46
N GLN A 34 5.91 5.21 5.38
CA GLN A 34 5.60 4.23 6.39
C GLN A 34 5.00 2.98 5.77
N ILE A 35 4.16 3.17 4.79
CA ILE A 35 3.53 2.03 4.13
C ILE A 35 4.55 1.25 3.35
N ILE A 36 5.44 1.93 2.64
CA ILE A 36 6.47 1.25 1.89
C ILE A 36 7.38 0.48 2.84
N ALA A 37 7.70 1.07 3.98
CA ALA A 37 8.53 0.38 4.94
C ALA A 37 7.85 -0.89 5.42
N GLY A 38 6.55 -0.85 5.57
CA GLY A 38 5.81 -2.02 6.02
C GLY A 38 5.84 -3.16 5.03
N THR A 39 6.04 -2.86 3.76
CA THR A 39 6.06 -3.92 2.76
C THR A 39 7.27 -4.81 2.91
N HIS A 40 8.28 -4.35 3.64
CA HIS A 40 9.47 -5.18 3.83
C HIS A 40 9.17 -6.42 4.66
N ALA A 41 8.09 -6.40 5.41
CA ALA A 41 7.71 -7.54 6.21
C ALA A 41 6.88 -8.54 5.41
N VAL A 42 6.44 -8.13 4.24
CA VAL A 42 5.61 -9.00 3.41
C VAL A 42 6.51 -9.97 2.68
N LYS A 43 6.16 -11.26 2.73
CA LYS A 43 7.02 -12.26 2.13
C LYS A 43 6.50 -12.93 0.90
N SER A 44 5.25 -12.81 0.59
CA SER A 44 4.72 -13.49 -0.58
C SER A 44 3.80 -12.56 -1.32
N ARG A 45 3.46 -12.96 -2.53
CA ARG A 45 2.58 -12.17 -3.35
C ARG A 45 1.19 -12.11 -2.72
N ASP A 46 0.74 -13.21 -2.16
CA ASP A 46 -0.56 -13.23 -1.53
C ASP A 46 -0.59 -12.28 -0.34
N GLU A 47 0.48 -12.26 0.43
CA GLU A 47 0.55 -11.36 1.54
C GLU A 47 0.55 -9.91 1.08
N MET A 48 1.20 -9.66 -0.04
CA MET A 48 1.24 -8.30 -0.56
C MET A 48 -0.16 -7.85 -0.97
N HIS A 49 -0.92 -8.73 -1.60
CA HIS A 49 -2.29 -8.39 -1.98
C HIS A 49 -3.14 -8.11 -0.74
N GLN A 50 -2.92 -8.90 0.31
CA GLN A 50 -3.63 -8.68 1.54
C GLN A 50 -3.24 -7.36 2.16
N TYR A 51 -1.97 -7.03 2.09
CA TYR A 51 -1.46 -5.80 2.65
C TYR A 51 -2.15 -4.61 1.96
N VAL A 52 -2.21 -4.65 0.66
CA VAL A 52 -2.82 -3.58 -0.11
C VAL A 52 -4.33 -3.52 0.17
N SER A 53 -4.94 -4.67 0.28
CA SER A 53 -6.36 -4.73 0.56
C SER A 53 -6.66 -4.13 1.93
N ASN A 54 -5.80 -4.41 2.90
CA ASN A 54 -5.97 -3.86 4.23
C ASN A 54 -5.79 -2.36 4.25
N LEU A 55 -4.95 -1.86 3.37
CA LEU A 55 -4.77 -0.44 3.27
C LEU A 55 -6.08 0.24 2.95
N VAL A 56 -6.77 -0.28 1.97
CA VAL A 56 -8.03 0.29 1.55
C VAL A 56 -9.05 0.17 2.67
N SER A 57 -9.12 -0.99 3.29
CA SER A 57 -10.07 -1.20 4.36
C SER A 57 -9.84 -0.26 5.52
N ASN A 58 -8.60 -0.10 5.89
CA ASN A 58 -8.31 0.76 7.01
C ASN A 58 -8.69 2.19 6.72
N MET A 59 -8.48 2.61 5.52
CA MET A 59 -8.78 3.98 5.20
C MET A 59 -10.25 4.22 5.06
N GLN A 60 -10.98 3.16 4.77
CA GLN A 60 -12.38 3.33 4.63
C GLN A 60 -13.12 3.25 5.90
N THR A 61 -12.54 2.65 6.90
CA THR A 61 -13.28 2.45 8.10
C THR A 61 -13.73 3.70 8.73
N ASP A 62 -12.99 4.74 8.62
CA ASP A 62 -13.42 5.90 9.32
C ASP A 62 -14.61 6.49 8.67
N THR A 63 -14.87 6.20 7.47
CA THR A 63 -16.01 6.81 6.92
C THR A 63 -17.22 6.15 7.35
N LYS A 64 -17.16 4.95 7.85
CA LYS A 64 -18.22 4.35 8.17
C LYS A 64 -18.90 4.90 9.17
N ALA A 65 -18.40 5.44 9.80
CA ALA A 65 -19.03 5.99 10.95
C ALA A 65 -20.49 6.21 10.84
#